data_89b296c608f7ee3704df219e378a85ff
#
_entry.id   89b296c608f7ee3704df219e378a85ff
#
_cell.length_a   1.000
_cell.length_b   1.000
_cell.length_c   1.000
_cell.angle_alpha   90.00
_cell.angle_beta   90.00
_cell.angle_gamma   90.00
#
_symmetry.space_group_name_H-M   'P 1'
#
loop_
_entity.id
_entity.type
_entity.pdbx_description
1 polymer ?
#
loop_
_entity_poly.entity_id
_entity_poly.type
_entity_poly.pdbx_seq_one_letter_code
_entity_poly.pdbx_strand_id
1 'polypeptide(L)'
;MSERNLTLLTDLYELTMMQGYFHAKDANETVIFDAFYRTNPDGNGFAITAGLEQVVEYIENLHFDKEDIDYLRTTGLFGEDFLEYLSTFKFTGDIYAIPEGTVVFPREPLVKVIAPIMQAQLVETAILNIINHQSLIATKTSRIVHAACGDGVMEFGLRRAQGPDAGIYGARAAMIAGCIGTSNVLCGQMFDVPVKGTHAHSWIMSFPDELTAFRTYARLYPTACILLVDTYDTLNSGIPHAIQVFKEMRAEGIPLTFYGIRMDSGDLAYLSKEAKKMLDAEGFTDAVISASNDLDETLITSLKNQGATINSWGVGTNLITSKDCPSFGGVYKLAAIMDKKTGTFIPKIKLSENEEKITNPGNKTTYRIYGKDSHKVIADIICLVGETFNEDEPLLLFDPVATWKKTLLAPGTYTMRELPVQVFKDGECVYHSPKVMEMQKYCKEELNTLWDETKRLVNPHEVHVDLSKPLWDMKHELLDKYHFE
;
A
#
# COMPACT_ATOMS: atom_id res chain seq x y z
N MET A 1 18.38 7.68 -5.76
CA MET A 1 17.30 8.44 -6.41
C MET A 1 17.00 9.75 -5.67
N SER A 2 17.62 9.98 -4.54
CA SER A 2 17.47 11.19 -3.70
C SER A 2 17.95 12.51 -4.33
N GLU A 3 18.52 12.48 -5.53
CA GLU A 3 19.00 13.69 -6.23
C GLU A 3 18.04 14.17 -7.34
N ARG A 4 16.93 13.47 -7.57
CA ARG A 4 15.98 13.83 -8.63
C ARG A 4 14.96 14.82 -8.08
N ASN A 5 15.00 16.07 -8.54
CA ASN A 5 13.95 17.02 -8.26
C ASN A 5 12.63 16.55 -8.90
N LEU A 6 11.61 16.28 -8.09
CA LEU A 6 10.29 15.82 -8.52
C LEU A 6 9.25 16.95 -8.53
N THR A 7 9.64 18.18 -8.42
CA THR A 7 8.71 19.34 -8.38
C THR A 7 7.82 19.42 -9.62
N LEU A 8 8.37 19.07 -10.80
CA LEU A 8 7.61 18.99 -12.04
C LEU A 8 6.86 17.64 -12.25
N LEU A 9 6.84 16.74 -11.25
CA LEU A 9 5.97 15.55 -11.28
C LEU A 9 4.54 15.97 -10.98
N THR A 10 3.95 16.75 -11.88
CA THR A 10 2.60 17.28 -11.77
C THR A 10 1.94 17.33 -13.14
N ASP A 11 0.62 17.31 -13.18
CA ASP A 11 -0.13 17.50 -14.42
C ASP A 11 -0.15 18.98 -14.80
N LEU A 12 -0.16 19.27 -16.10
CA LEU A 12 -0.11 20.66 -16.59
C LEU A 12 -1.23 21.55 -16.04
N TYR A 13 -2.42 20.98 -15.80
CA TYR A 13 -3.56 21.77 -15.29
C TYR A 13 -3.30 22.33 -13.89
N GLU A 14 -2.46 21.70 -13.08
CA GLU A 14 -2.08 22.21 -11.76
C GLU A 14 -1.40 23.57 -11.89
N LEU A 15 -0.39 23.65 -12.75
CA LEU A 15 0.35 24.90 -12.99
C LEU A 15 -0.50 25.97 -13.68
N THR A 16 -1.36 25.59 -14.66
CA THR A 16 -2.25 26.55 -15.31
C THR A 16 -3.32 27.09 -14.36
N MET A 17 -3.85 26.26 -13.47
CA MET A 17 -4.76 26.69 -12.40
C MET A 17 -4.05 27.57 -11.38
N MET A 18 -2.80 27.23 -11.00
CA MET A 18 -2.00 28.07 -10.09
C MET A 18 -1.80 29.46 -10.68
N GLN A 19 -1.43 29.59 -11.96
CA GLN A 19 -1.35 30.90 -12.62
C GLN A 19 -2.70 31.63 -12.64
N GLY A 20 -3.80 30.90 -12.85
CA GLY A 20 -5.15 31.46 -12.74
C GLY A 20 -5.46 31.99 -11.34
N TYR A 21 -5.11 31.28 -10.29
CA TYR A 21 -5.25 31.74 -8.90
C TYR A 21 -4.35 32.93 -8.60
N PHE A 22 -3.13 32.95 -9.11
CA PHE A 22 -2.16 34.02 -8.94
C PHE A 22 -2.70 35.38 -9.46
N HIS A 23 -3.36 35.38 -10.63
CA HIS A 23 -3.86 36.60 -11.27
C HIS A 23 -5.31 36.98 -10.92
N ALA A 24 -6.18 35.97 -10.72
CA ALA A 24 -7.61 36.19 -10.66
C ALA A 24 -8.21 36.01 -9.26
N LYS A 25 -7.44 35.49 -8.32
CA LYS A 25 -7.92 35.15 -6.98
C LYS A 25 -6.88 35.52 -5.92
N ASP A 26 -7.25 35.33 -4.66
CA ASP A 26 -6.28 35.44 -3.58
C ASP A 26 -5.41 34.21 -3.52
N ALA A 27 -4.20 34.30 -4.02
CA ALA A 27 -3.20 33.23 -4.06
C ALA A 27 -2.91 32.62 -2.67
N ASN A 28 -3.14 33.38 -1.60
CA ASN A 28 -2.92 32.99 -0.21
C ASN A 28 -4.20 32.53 0.51
N GLU A 29 -5.30 32.30 -0.23
CA GLU A 29 -6.52 31.77 0.36
C GLU A 29 -6.28 30.33 0.85
N THR A 30 -6.40 30.12 2.17
CA THR A 30 -6.21 28.79 2.76
C THR A 30 -7.37 27.88 2.41
N VAL A 31 -7.05 26.68 1.95
CA VAL A 31 -8.03 25.67 1.52
C VAL A 31 -7.75 24.32 2.17
N ILE A 32 -8.74 23.44 2.12
CA ILE A 32 -8.62 22.04 2.52
C ILE A 32 -8.88 21.16 1.32
N PHE A 33 -7.94 20.27 1.02
CA PHE A 33 -8.12 19.17 0.08
C PHE A 33 -7.98 17.83 0.81
N ASP A 34 -8.76 16.84 0.37
CA ASP A 34 -8.67 15.46 0.83
C ASP A 34 -8.31 14.52 -0.32
N ALA A 35 -7.30 13.70 -0.10
CA ALA A 35 -7.02 12.52 -0.93
C ALA A 35 -7.75 11.32 -0.32
N PHE A 36 -8.55 10.61 -1.12
CA PHE A 36 -9.30 9.42 -0.71
C PHE A 36 -9.58 8.52 -1.91
N TYR A 37 -10.00 7.28 -1.68
CA TYR A 37 -10.43 6.36 -2.74
C TYR A 37 -11.91 5.98 -2.57
N ARG A 38 -12.54 5.46 -3.65
CA ARG A 38 -13.99 5.26 -3.67
C ARG A 38 -14.43 3.82 -3.47
N THR A 39 -13.66 2.88 -3.96
CA THR A 39 -13.97 1.45 -3.94
C THR A 39 -12.71 0.66 -3.63
N ASN A 40 -12.83 -0.39 -2.84
CA ASN A 40 -11.71 -1.27 -2.57
C ASN A 40 -11.21 -1.94 -3.86
N PRO A 41 -9.88 -2.00 -4.07
CA PRO A 41 -9.33 -2.66 -5.24
C PRO A 41 -9.63 -4.17 -5.21
N ASP A 42 -9.84 -4.75 -6.40
CA ASP A 42 -9.97 -6.20 -6.61
C ASP A 42 -11.07 -6.87 -5.77
N GLY A 43 -12.17 -6.14 -5.47
CA GLY A 43 -13.27 -6.67 -4.66
C GLY A 43 -12.88 -7.04 -3.22
N ASN A 44 -11.79 -6.48 -2.71
CA ASN A 44 -11.35 -6.69 -1.32
C ASN A 44 -12.28 -6.00 -0.32
N GLY A 45 -12.26 -6.45 0.94
CA GLY A 45 -13.02 -5.83 2.05
C GLY A 45 -12.38 -4.56 2.61
N PHE A 46 -11.12 -4.28 2.27
CA PHE A 46 -10.32 -3.16 2.78
C PHE A 46 -9.14 -2.84 1.85
N ALA A 47 -8.45 -1.75 2.14
CA ALA A 47 -7.12 -1.46 1.57
C ALA A 47 -6.08 -1.23 2.68
N ILE A 48 -4.80 -1.18 2.30
CA ILE A 48 -3.68 -0.86 3.20
C ILE A 48 -3.01 0.40 2.69
N THR A 49 -2.83 1.39 3.56
CA THR A 49 -2.10 2.62 3.21
C THR A 49 -0.61 2.34 3.09
N ALA A 50 0.01 2.89 2.05
CA ALA A 50 1.46 2.93 1.89
C ALA A 50 1.89 4.12 1.02
N GLY A 51 3.13 4.58 1.19
CA GLY A 51 3.72 5.68 0.42
C GLY A 51 3.84 7.01 1.16
N LEU A 52 3.44 7.10 2.43
CA LEU A 52 3.51 8.36 3.18
C LEU A 52 4.95 8.85 3.34
N GLU A 53 5.92 7.97 3.61
CA GLU A 53 7.34 8.34 3.70
C GLU A 53 7.82 9.04 2.41
N GLN A 54 7.43 8.52 1.25
CA GLN A 54 7.79 9.14 -0.03
C GLN A 54 7.05 10.47 -0.28
N VAL A 55 5.82 10.62 0.22
CA VAL A 55 5.11 11.91 0.21
C VAL A 55 5.83 12.93 1.08
N VAL A 56 6.31 12.52 2.26
CA VAL A 56 7.11 13.38 3.14
C VAL A 56 8.39 13.83 2.41
N GLU A 57 9.14 12.89 1.85
CA GLU A 57 10.35 13.19 1.07
C GLU A 57 10.07 14.16 -0.08
N TYR A 58 8.97 13.96 -0.81
CA TYR A 58 8.56 14.85 -1.90
C TYR A 58 8.28 16.28 -1.41
N ILE A 59 7.50 16.44 -0.34
CA ILE A 59 7.13 17.78 0.19
C ILE A 59 8.35 18.51 0.78
N GLU A 60 9.24 17.82 1.51
CA GLU A 60 10.46 18.42 2.06
C GLU A 60 11.40 18.93 0.97
N ASN A 61 11.42 18.27 -0.19
CA ASN A 61 12.28 18.63 -1.34
C ASN A 61 11.57 19.47 -2.40
N LEU A 62 10.33 19.91 -2.15
CA LEU A 62 9.53 20.62 -3.13
C LEU A 62 10.03 22.07 -3.35
N HIS A 63 10.68 22.31 -4.48
CA HIS A 63 11.20 23.61 -4.89
C HIS A 63 11.39 23.66 -6.41
N PHE A 64 11.14 24.80 -7.02
CA PHE A 64 11.44 25.03 -8.43
C PHE A 64 12.87 25.55 -8.58
N ASP A 65 13.73 24.77 -9.21
CA ASP A 65 15.07 25.22 -9.53
C ASP A 65 15.12 26.05 -10.83
N LYS A 66 16.30 26.54 -11.18
CA LYS A 66 16.46 27.37 -12.39
C LYS A 66 16.12 26.58 -13.67
N GLU A 67 16.42 25.28 -13.71
CA GLU A 67 16.16 24.45 -14.90
C GLU A 67 14.65 24.24 -15.08
N ASP A 68 13.90 24.05 -13.98
CA ASP A 68 12.45 23.97 -14.00
C ASP A 68 11.81 25.26 -14.53
N ILE A 69 12.25 26.40 -14.02
CA ILE A 69 11.73 27.71 -14.46
C ILE A 69 12.07 28.00 -15.93
N ASP A 70 13.31 27.72 -16.36
CA ASP A 70 13.72 27.89 -17.74
C ASP A 70 12.94 26.96 -18.68
N TYR A 71 12.66 25.72 -18.27
CA TYR A 71 11.80 24.80 -19.02
C TYR A 71 10.36 25.32 -19.12
N LEU A 72 9.74 25.73 -18.01
CA LEU A 72 8.37 26.25 -18.01
C LEU A 72 8.25 27.49 -18.91
N ARG A 73 9.27 28.36 -18.95
CA ARG A 73 9.33 29.53 -19.84
C ARG A 73 9.27 29.11 -21.31
N THR A 74 9.92 28.02 -21.69
CA THR A 74 9.91 27.53 -23.09
C THR A 74 8.54 27.07 -23.56
N THR A 75 7.63 26.73 -22.65
CA THR A 75 6.26 26.34 -23.01
C THR A 75 5.42 27.50 -23.56
N GLY A 76 5.78 28.73 -23.25
CA GLY A 76 5.03 29.93 -23.62
C GLY A 76 3.66 30.07 -22.96
N LEU A 77 3.37 29.28 -21.93
CA LEU A 77 2.07 29.27 -21.22
C LEU A 77 2.04 30.18 -20.00
N PHE A 78 3.21 30.48 -19.42
CA PHE A 78 3.32 31.14 -18.13
C PHE A 78 3.94 32.54 -18.24
N GLY A 79 3.35 33.52 -17.51
CA GLY A 79 3.88 34.86 -17.41
C GLY A 79 5.16 34.94 -16.56
N GLU A 80 6.05 35.91 -16.85
CA GLU A 80 7.31 36.04 -16.11
C GLU A 80 7.10 36.31 -14.62
N ASP A 81 6.06 37.06 -14.25
CA ASP A 81 5.69 37.34 -12.86
C ASP A 81 5.29 36.07 -12.09
N PHE A 82 4.58 35.16 -12.74
CA PHE A 82 4.25 33.85 -12.15
C PHE A 82 5.50 32.94 -12.07
N LEU A 83 6.37 32.93 -13.09
CA LEU A 83 7.63 32.20 -13.06
C LEU A 83 8.57 32.72 -11.96
N GLU A 84 8.61 34.05 -11.74
CA GLU A 84 9.36 34.64 -10.63
C GLU A 84 8.79 34.17 -9.27
N TYR A 85 7.46 34.13 -9.11
CA TYR A 85 6.81 33.59 -7.92
C TYR A 85 7.21 32.12 -7.70
N LEU A 86 7.17 31.28 -8.74
CA LEU A 86 7.54 29.84 -8.61
C LEU A 86 8.99 29.68 -8.16
N SER A 87 9.92 30.55 -8.59
CA SER A 87 11.34 30.48 -8.17
C SER A 87 11.55 30.65 -6.67
N THR A 88 10.57 31.21 -5.96
CA THR A 88 10.58 31.41 -4.50
C THR A 88 9.60 30.49 -3.77
N PHE A 89 9.02 29.52 -4.49
CA PHE A 89 8.00 28.65 -3.94
C PHE A 89 8.54 27.82 -2.77
N LYS A 90 7.78 27.79 -1.69
CA LYS A 90 7.99 26.92 -0.54
C LYS A 90 6.62 26.43 -0.04
N PHE A 91 6.53 25.16 0.29
CA PHE A 91 5.34 24.63 0.96
C PHE A 91 5.31 25.13 2.41
N THR A 92 4.17 25.68 2.83
CA THR A 92 3.98 26.28 4.18
C THR A 92 2.71 25.79 4.87
N GLY A 93 2.07 24.75 4.31
CA GLY A 93 0.81 24.22 4.81
C GLY A 93 0.97 23.16 5.88
N ASP A 94 -0.17 22.68 6.36
CA ASP A 94 -0.31 21.51 7.23
C ASP A 94 -0.74 20.30 6.42
N ILE A 95 -0.21 19.13 6.79
CA ILE A 95 -0.65 17.85 6.23
C ILE A 95 -1.00 16.91 7.37
N TYR A 96 -2.15 16.27 7.26
CA TYR A 96 -2.58 15.17 8.11
C TYR A 96 -2.71 13.92 7.24
N ALA A 97 -2.24 12.78 7.72
CA ALA A 97 -2.33 11.53 6.96
C ALA A 97 -2.54 10.31 7.86
N ILE A 98 -3.14 9.28 7.30
CA ILE A 98 -3.23 7.97 7.96
C ILE A 98 -1.88 7.27 7.82
N PRO A 99 -1.26 6.79 8.91
CA PRO A 99 0.04 6.12 8.88
C PRO A 99 0.09 4.89 7.98
N GLU A 100 1.26 4.61 7.41
CA GLU A 100 1.48 3.44 6.55
C GLU A 100 1.27 2.13 7.30
N GLY A 101 0.71 1.15 6.60
CA GLY A 101 0.34 -0.14 7.18
C GLY A 101 -1.04 -0.15 7.85
N THR A 102 -1.72 1.00 7.96
CA THR A 102 -3.09 1.05 8.47
C THR A 102 -4.05 0.44 7.46
N VAL A 103 -4.95 -0.40 7.95
CA VAL A 103 -6.12 -0.83 7.19
C VAL A 103 -7.07 0.36 7.03
N VAL A 104 -7.60 0.57 5.83
CA VAL A 104 -8.51 1.67 5.52
C VAL A 104 -9.68 1.21 4.65
N PHE A 105 -10.74 2.01 4.66
CA PHE A 105 -11.96 1.74 3.90
C PHE A 105 -12.27 2.90 2.94
N PRO A 106 -13.14 2.68 1.93
CA PRO A 106 -13.50 3.71 0.96
C PRO A 106 -14.02 5.00 1.59
N ARG A 107 -13.68 6.15 0.97
CA ARG A 107 -14.10 7.52 1.32
C ARG A 107 -13.43 8.15 2.53
N GLU A 108 -12.59 7.44 3.25
CA GLU A 108 -11.78 8.01 4.32
C GLU A 108 -10.71 8.94 3.75
N PRO A 109 -10.51 10.15 4.29
CA PRO A 109 -9.40 11.00 3.94
C PRO A 109 -8.07 10.33 4.33
N LEU A 110 -7.33 9.81 3.34
CA LEU A 110 -6.01 9.19 3.57
C LEU A 110 -4.94 10.25 3.81
N VAL A 111 -5.04 11.37 3.08
CA VAL A 111 -4.18 12.55 3.22
C VAL A 111 -5.06 13.77 3.14
N LYS A 112 -4.95 14.67 4.11
CA LYS A 112 -5.60 15.98 4.13
C LYS A 112 -4.54 17.07 4.09
N VAL A 113 -4.66 17.99 3.14
CA VAL A 113 -3.77 19.13 2.96
C VAL A 113 -4.52 20.40 3.30
N ILE A 114 -3.97 21.22 4.22
CA ILE A 114 -4.47 22.54 4.60
C ILE A 114 -3.38 23.54 4.27
N ALA A 115 -3.54 24.29 3.19
CA ALA A 115 -2.48 25.17 2.69
C ALA A 115 -3.05 26.32 1.85
N PRO A 116 -2.23 27.33 1.50
CA PRO A 116 -2.58 28.26 0.44
C PRO A 116 -2.97 27.51 -0.85
N ILE A 117 -4.02 28.00 -1.55
CA ILE A 117 -4.66 27.27 -2.64
C ILE A 117 -3.69 26.81 -3.73
N MET A 118 -2.69 27.61 -4.08
CA MET A 118 -1.70 27.23 -5.09
C MET A 118 -0.80 26.10 -4.61
N GLN A 119 -0.44 26.08 -3.34
CA GLN A 119 0.39 25.02 -2.76
C GLN A 119 -0.40 23.71 -2.63
N ALA A 120 -1.64 23.80 -2.14
CA ALA A 120 -2.52 22.65 -2.01
C ALA A 120 -2.86 22.03 -3.38
N GLN A 121 -2.96 22.85 -4.44
CA GLN A 121 -3.22 22.38 -5.79
C GLN A 121 -2.00 21.66 -6.39
N LEU A 122 -0.81 22.22 -6.27
CA LEU A 122 0.41 21.66 -6.88
C LEU A 122 0.71 20.22 -6.47
N VAL A 123 0.44 19.86 -5.22
CA VAL A 123 0.84 18.58 -4.65
C VAL A 123 -0.11 17.43 -5.00
N GLU A 124 -1.25 17.68 -5.65
CA GLU A 124 -2.28 16.68 -5.98
C GLU A 124 -1.69 15.48 -6.71
N THR A 125 -1.07 15.72 -7.88
CA THR A 125 -0.63 14.63 -8.76
C THR A 125 0.43 13.76 -8.09
N ALA A 126 1.42 14.34 -7.44
CA ALA A 126 2.48 13.58 -6.78
C ALA A 126 1.96 12.75 -5.59
N ILE A 127 1.12 13.35 -4.72
CA ILE A 127 0.49 12.63 -3.61
C ILE A 127 -0.32 11.43 -4.13
N LEU A 128 -1.16 11.64 -5.14
CA LEU A 128 -1.98 10.56 -5.71
C LEU A 128 -1.14 9.49 -6.38
N ASN A 129 -0.13 9.85 -7.17
CA ASN A 129 0.75 8.90 -7.82
C ASN A 129 1.43 7.98 -6.80
N ILE A 130 1.99 8.55 -5.75
CA ILE A 130 2.73 7.83 -4.71
C ILE A 130 1.79 6.93 -3.88
N ILE A 131 0.73 7.51 -3.32
CA ILE A 131 -0.19 6.78 -2.43
C ILE A 131 -0.97 5.71 -3.19
N ASN A 132 -1.45 6.00 -4.40
CA ASN A 132 -2.20 5.05 -5.21
C ASN A 132 -1.37 3.81 -5.54
N HIS A 133 -0.13 3.99 -6.02
CA HIS A 133 0.73 2.88 -6.40
C HIS A 133 1.08 2.01 -5.18
N GLN A 134 1.62 2.61 -4.13
CA GLN A 134 2.10 1.82 -2.99
C GLN A 134 0.94 1.19 -2.20
N SER A 135 -0.18 1.90 -2.01
CA SER A 135 -1.36 1.32 -1.34
C SER A 135 -1.98 0.18 -2.15
N LEU A 136 -1.99 0.28 -3.48
CA LEU A 136 -2.46 -0.79 -4.35
C LEU A 136 -1.62 -2.06 -4.20
N ILE A 137 -0.28 -1.93 -4.25
CA ILE A 137 0.63 -3.07 -4.12
C ILE A 137 0.59 -3.66 -2.70
N ALA A 138 0.53 -2.83 -1.66
CA ALA A 138 0.36 -3.30 -0.28
C ALA A 138 -0.95 -4.10 -0.12
N THR A 139 -2.05 -3.60 -0.68
CA THR A 139 -3.36 -4.26 -0.64
C THR A 139 -3.33 -5.60 -1.38
N LYS A 140 -2.79 -5.66 -2.61
CA LYS A 140 -2.63 -6.91 -3.37
C LYS A 140 -1.76 -7.91 -2.61
N THR A 141 -0.66 -7.45 -2.04
CA THR A 141 0.25 -8.29 -1.26
C THR A 141 -0.45 -8.90 -0.05
N SER A 142 -1.25 -8.13 0.69
CA SER A 142 -1.98 -8.65 1.86
C SER A 142 -2.91 -9.81 1.53
N ARG A 143 -3.55 -9.80 0.35
CA ARG A 143 -4.37 -10.92 -0.16
C ARG A 143 -3.54 -12.17 -0.40
N ILE A 144 -2.38 -12.00 -1.04
CA ILE A 144 -1.45 -13.10 -1.33
C ILE A 144 -0.91 -13.70 -0.03
N VAL A 145 -0.50 -12.86 0.92
CA VAL A 145 -0.02 -13.30 2.25
C VAL A 145 -1.14 -14.01 3.02
N HIS A 146 -2.37 -13.51 2.94
CA HIS A 146 -3.53 -14.17 3.55
C HIS A 146 -3.79 -15.57 2.94
N ALA A 147 -3.74 -15.68 1.61
CA ALA A 147 -3.87 -16.97 0.90
C ALA A 147 -2.78 -17.97 1.26
N ALA A 148 -1.58 -17.50 1.59
CA ALA A 148 -0.47 -18.34 2.00
C ALA A 148 -0.66 -18.98 3.39
N CYS A 149 -1.65 -18.55 4.19
CA CYS A 149 -2.03 -19.16 5.48
C CYS A 149 -0.85 -19.38 6.43
N GLY A 150 0.03 -18.38 6.56
CA GLY A 150 1.19 -18.41 7.46
C GLY A 150 2.50 -18.88 6.82
N ASP A 151 2.49 -19.36 5.58
CA ASP A 151 3.73 -19.62 4.84
C ASP A 151 4.42 -18.31 4.44
N GLY A 152 5.73 -18.37 4.21
CA GLY A 152 6.52 -17.22 3.77
C GLY A 152 6.22 -16.82 2.32
N VAL A 153 5.91 -15.55 2.10
CA VAL A 153 5.77 -14.96 0.76
C VAL A 153 6.96 -14.04 0.49
N MET A 154 7.62 -14.24 -0.65
CA MET A 154 8.74 -13.41 -1.13
C MET A 154 8.31 -12.62 -2.36
N GLU A 155 8.70 -11.36 -2.43
CA GLU A 155 8.48 -10.50 -3.58
C GLU A 155 9.58 -10.72 -4.64
N PHE A 156 9.20 -11.19 -5.85
CA PHE A 156 10.11 -11.52 -6.94
C PHE A 156 9.75 -10.80 -8.26
N GLY A 157 9.11 -9.64 -8.15
CA GLY A 157 8.51 -8.95 -9.29
C GLY A 157 9.36 -7.88 -9.98
N LEU A 158 10.54 -7.51 -9.46
CA LEU A 158 11.34 -6.38 -9.95
C LEU A 158 11.41 -6.28 -11.50
N ARG A 159 11.75 -7.38 -12.17
CA ARG A 159 11.89 -7.42 -13.64
C ARG A 159 10.57 -7.30 -14.42
N ARG A 160 9.44 -7.29 -13.72
CA ARG A 160 8.07 -7.21 -14.28
C ARG A 160 7.37 -5.90 -13.92
N ALA A 161 7.94 -5.11 -13.03
CA ALA A 161 7.40 -3.81 -12.62
C ALA A 161 7.41 -2.80 -13.79
N GLN A 162 6.52 -1.81 -13.72
CA GLN A 162 6.40 -0.74 -14.71
C GLN A 162 7.45 0.36 -14.48
N GLY A 163 8.70 -0.01 -14.54
CA GLY A 163 9.85 0.88 -14.38
C GLY A 163 10.56 0.72 -13.04
N PRO A 164 11.74 1.35 -12.88
CA PRO A 164 12.59 1.18 -11.70
C PRO A 164 11.89 1.60 -10.40
N ASP A 165 11.24 2.76 -10.39
CA ASP A 165 10.56 3.28 -9.21
C ASP A 165 9.40 2.37 -8.78
N ALA A 166 8.59 1.88 -9.73
CA ALA A 166 7.54 0.91 -9.45
C ALA A 166 8.09 -0.39 -8.85
N GLY A 167 9.27 -0.85 -9.31
CA GLY A 167 9.94 -2.02 -8.74
C GLY A 167 10.45 -1.79 -7.32
N ILE A 168 11.00 -0.61 -7.02
CA ILE A 168 11.58 -0.28 -5.71
C ILE A 168 10.46 -0.04 -4.68
N TYR A 169 9.57 0.89 -4.97
CA TYR A 169 8.50 1.26 -4.04
C TYR A 169 7.38 0.22 -3.96
N GLY A 170 7.17 -0.55 -5.04
CA GLY A 170 6.29 -1.71 -4.99
C GLY A 170 6.84 -2.82 -4.09
N ALA A 171 8.15 -3.11 -4.15
CA ALA A 171 8.78 -4.06 -3.22
C ALA A 171 8.70 -3.56 -1.77
N ARG A 172 8.93 -2.25 -1.52
CA ARG A 172 8.74 -1.64 -0.20
C ARG A 172 7.31 -1.84 0.32
N ALA A 173 6.31 -1.57 -0.50
CA ALA A 173 4.90 -1.75 -0.16
C ALA A 173 4.56 -3.22 0.14
N ALA A 174 5.13 -4.15 -0.63
CA ALA A 174 4.99 -5.59 -0.39
C ALA A 174 5.61 -6.01 0.95
N MET A 175 6.74 -5.43 1.33
CA MET A 175 7.34 -5.67 2.65
C MET A 175 6.44 -5.18 3.78
N ILE A 176 5.86 -3.98 3.68
CA ILE A 176 4.90 -3.45 4.67
C ILE A 176 3.72 -4.41 4.85
N ALA A 177 3.21 -4.97 3.76
CA ALA A 177 2.02 -5.83 3.77
C ALA A 177 2.29 -7.31 4.09
N GLY A 178 3.54 -7.69 4.45
CA GLY A 178 3.82 -8.98 5.06
C GLY A 178 4.72 -9.92 4.27
N CYS A 179 5.35 -9.50 3.16
CA CYS A 179 6.41 -10.29 2.53
C CYS A 179 7.60 -10.47 3.47
N ILE A 180 8.20 -11.67 3.47
CA ILE A 180 9.36 -11.99 4.33
C ILE A 180 10.70 -11.57 3.70
N GLY A 181 10.68 -11.05 2.50
CA GLY A 181 11.86 -10.56 1.77
C GLY A 181 11.51 -10.20 0.33
N THR A 182 12.43 -9.48 -0.30
CA THR A 182 12.37 -9.13 -1.72
C THR A 182 13.64 -9.57 -2.45
N SER A 183 13.54 -9.84 -3.74
CA SER A 183 14.73 -10.04 -4.59
C SER A 183 15.37 -8.72 -5.06
N ASN A 184 14.75 -7.59 -4.76
CA ASN A 184 15.22 -6.27 -5.16
C ASN A 184 16.33 -5.78 -4.21
N VAL A 185 17.57 -5.93 -4.65
CA VAL A 185 18.76 -5.58 -3.85
C VAL A 185 18.78 -4.08 -3.50
N LEU A 186 18.37 -3.21 -4.43
CA LEU A 186 18.31 -1.77 -4.18
C LEU A 186 17.24 -1.41 -3.15
N CYS A 187 16.07 -2.03 -3.21
CA CYS A 187 15.05 -1.89 -2.16
C CYS A 187 15.59 -2.33 -0.80
N GLY A 188 16.33 -3.45 -0.75
CA GLY A 188 17.00 -3.91 0.47
C GLY A 188 17.96 -2.88 1.05
N GLN A 189 18.75 -2.25 0.20
CA GLN A 189 19.71 -1.20 0.60
C GLN A 189 19.02 0.08 1.08
N MET A 190 17.98 0.54 0.34
CA MET A 190 17.31 1.80 0.64
C MET A 190 16.49 1.75 1.92
N PHE A 191 15.81 0.62 2.18
CA PHE A 191 14.82 0.51 3.24
C PHE A 191 15.19 -0.47 4.37
N ASP A 192 16.42 -0.99 4.36
CA ASP A 192 16.91 -1.94 5.37
C ASP A 192 15.99 -3.16 5.54
N VAL A 193 15.54 -3.73 4.41
CA VAL A 193 14.64 -4.89 4.38
C VAL A 193 15.38 -6.16 3.91
N PRO A 194 14.94 -7.37 4.35
CA PRO A 194 15.57 -8.61 3.97
C PRO A 194 15.58 -8.86 2.46
N VAL A 195 16.76 -9.11 1.90
CA VAL A 195 16.92 -9.55 0.52
C VAL A 195 16.91 -11.09 0.47
N LYS A 196 16.05 -11.66 -0.35
CA LYS A 196 15.86 -13.10 -0.52
C LYS A 196 15.91 -13.47 -2.00
N GLY A 197 16.41 -14.65 -2.29
CA GLY A 197 16.47 -15.16 -3.65
C GLY A 197 17.22 -16.47 -3.70
N THR A 198 17.24 -17.06 -4.89
CA THR A 198 17.99 -18.28 -5.19
C THR A 198 18.75 -18.10 -6.52
N HIS A 199 18.96 -19.14 -7.28
CA HIS A 199 19.54 -19.07 -8.62
C HIS A 199 18.46 -19.30 -9.71
N ALA A 200 18.80 -19.02 -10.97
CA ALA A 200 17.97 -19.24 -12.14
C ALA A 200 18.37 -20.54 -12.87
N HIS A 201 17.54 -21.00 -13.82
CA HIS A 201 17.85 -22.14 -14.69
C HIS A 201 19.18 -21.98 -15.44
N SER A 202 19.53 -20.75 -15.85
CA SER A 202 20.81 -20.44 -16.52
C SER A 202 22.03 -20.82 -15.68
N TRP A 203 21.94 -20.76 -14.35
CA TRP A 203 23.00 -21.27 -13.46
C TRP A 203 23.23 -22.76 -13.67
N ILE A 204 22.15 -23.56 -13.64
CA ILE A 204 22.22 -25.01 -13.86
C ILE A 204 22.81 -25.31 -15.24
N MET A 205 22.28 -24.65 -16.27
CA MET A 205 22.67 -24.82 -17.67
C MET A 205 24.13 -24.44 -17.96
N SER A 206 24.76 -23.61 -17.14
CA SER A 206 26.14 -23.16 -17.31
C SER A 206 27.18 -24.15 -16.80
N PHE A 207 26.77 -25.24 -16.12
CA PHE A 207 27.64 -26.31 -15.61
C PHE A 207 27.58 -27.53 -16.51
N PRO A 208 28.58 -28.42 -16.43
CA PRO A 208 28.59 -29.67 -17.20
C PRO A 208 27.39 -30.57 -16.92
N ASP A 209 26.90 -30.53 -15.69
CA ASP A 209 25.72 -31.28 -15.23
C ASP A 209 25.05 -30.57 -14.03
N GLU A 210 23.80 -30.94 -13.76
CA GLU A 210 22.95 -30.39 -12.71
C GLU A 210 23.52 -30.62 -11.31
N LEU A 211 24.06 -31.82 -11.05
CA LEU A 211 24.62 -32.17 -9.74
C LEU A 211 25.86 -31.33 -9.41
N THR A 212 26.70 -31.06 -10.40
CA THR A 212 27.86 -30.15 -10.24
C THR A 212 27.41 -28.71 -9.93
N ALA A 213 26.37 -28.22 -10.59
CA ALA A 213 25.79 -26.93 -10.31
C ALA A 213 25.25 -26.83 -8.87
N PHE A 214 24.52 -27.83 -8.41
CA PHE A 214 23.97 -27.90 -7.06
C PHE A 214 25.05 -27.98 -5.97
N ARG A 215 26.07 -28.84 -6.16
CA ARG A 215 27.21 -28.91 -5.24
C ARG A 215 27.95 -27.58 -5.13
N THR A 216 28.14 -26.91 -6.25
CA THR A 216 28.81 -25.59 -6.27
C THR A 216 27.99 -24.57 -5.50
N TYR A 217 26.67 -24.52 -5.74
CA TYR A 217 25.79 -23.59 -5.03
C TYR A 217 25.76 -23.87 -3.52
N ALA A 218 25.64 -25.12 -3.12
CA ALA A 218 25.61 -25.56 -1.72
C ALA A 218 26.89 -25.17 -0.95
N ARG A 219 28.06 -25.26 -1.59
CA ARG A 219 29.34 -24.85 -1.02
C ARG A 219 29.45 -23.34 -0.82
N LEU A 220 28.91 -22.55 -1.75
CA LEU A 220 28.92 -21.08 -1.68
C LEU A 220 27.91 -20.54 -0.68
N TYR A 221 26.74 -21.18 -0.57
CA TYR A 221 25.60 -20.72 0.23
C TYR A 221 25.05 -21.81 1.17
N PRO A 222 25.88 -22.37 2.06
CA PRO A 222 25.49 -23.52 2.86
C PRO A 222 24.33 -23.25 3.84
N THR A 223 24.17 -22.00 4.28
CA THR A 223 23.10 -21.59 5.21
C THR A 223 21.82 -21.08 4.52
N ALA A 224 21.81 -21.07 3.18
CA ALA A 224 20.67 -20.62 2.36
C ALA A 224 20.59 -21.44 1.06
N CYS A 225 20.66 -22.76 1.17
CA CYS A 225 20.77 -23.68 0.04
C CYS A 225 19.39 -24.10 -0.47
N ILE A 226 18.76 -23.27 -1.31
CA ILE A 226 17.52 -23.62 -2.03
C ILE A 226 17.87 -23.91 -3.47
N LEU A 227 17.64 -25.16 -3.92
CA LEU A 227 18.01 -25.68 -5.23
C LEU A 227 16.81 -25.68 -6.18
N LEU A 228 16.98 -25.12 -7.37
CA LEU A 228 15.96 -25.09 -8.42
C LEU A 228 15.99 -26.42 -9.18
N VAL A 229 14.96 -27.27 -8.99
CA VAL A 229 14.99 -28.68 -9.36
C VAL A 229 14.28 -29.04 -10.67
N ASP A 230 13.69 -28.06 -11.36
CA ASP A 230 12.86 -28.27 -12.55
C ASP A 230 13.51 -27.79 -13.86
N THR A 231 14.86 -27.78 -13.91
CA THR A 231 15.57 -27.39 -15.14
C THR A 231 15.44 -28.48 -16.23
N TYR A 232 15.48 -29.77 -15.86
CA TYR A 232 15.42 -30.90 -16.80
C TYR A 232 14.27 -31.85 -16.46
N ASP A 233 14.39 -32.61 -15.37
CA ASP A 233 13.34 -33.51 -14.89
C ASP A 233 13.27 -33.45 -13.37
N THR A 234 12.16 -32.89 -12.90
CA THR A 234 11.98 -32.59 -11.48
C THR A 234 12.10 -33.84 -10.60
N LEU A 235 11.39 -34.93 -10.96
CA LEU A 235 11.26 -36.09 -10.12
C LEU A 235 12.40 -37.10 -10.32
N ASN A 236 12.92 -37.25 -11.56
CA ASN A 236 13.92 -38.26 -11.87
C ASN A 236 15.36 -37.71 -11.85
N SER A 237 15.57 -36.41 -11.81
CA SER A 237 16.86 -35.74 -11.81
C SER A 237 17.00 -34.73 -10.69
N GLY A 238 16.23 -33.64 -10.74
CA GLY A 238 16.42 -32.49 -9.86
C GLY A 238 16.30 -32.81 -8.38
N ILE A 239 15.22 -33.44 -7.94
CA ILE A 239 15.02 -33.78 -6.51
C ILE A 239 16.03 -34.83 -6.06
N PRO A 240 16.31 -35.96 -6.80
CA PRO A 240 17.38 -36.88 -6.45
C PRO A 240 18.74 -36.20 -6.26
N HIS A 241 19.15 -35.33 -7.17
CA HIS A 241 20.41 -34.59 -7.06
C HIS A 241 20.43 -33.63 -5.87
N ALA A 242 19.32 -32.93 -5.59
CA ALA A 242 19.22 -32.08 -4.41
C ALA A 242 19.37 -32.88 -3.10
N ILE A 243 18.70 -34.04 -3.01
CA ILE A 243 18.81 -34.97 -1.87
C ILE A 243 20.26 -35.47 -1.72
N GLN A 244 20.91 -35.79 -2.83
CA GLN A 244 22.31 -36.23 -2.79
C GLN A 244 23.21 -35.13 -2.22
N VAL A 245 23.03 -33.88 -2.65
CA VAL A 245 23.80 -32.72 -2.12
C VAL A 245 23.53 -32.53 -0.64
N PHE A 246 22.28 -32.58 -0.18
CA PHE A 246 21.96 -32.48 1.24
C PHE A 246 22.56 -33.58 2.09
N LYS A 247 22.65 -34.82 1.57
CA LYS A 247 23.37 -35.93 2.22
C LYS A 247 24.88 -35.63 2.33
N GLU A 248 25.48 -35.14 1.25
CA GLU A 248 26.89 -34.73 1.22
C GLU A 248 27.17 -33.63 2.26
N MET A 249 26.37 -32.55 2.28
CA MET A 249 26.50 -31.51 3.28
C MET A 249 26.41 -32.04 4.71
N ARG A 250 25.43 -32.92 4.99
CA ARG A 250 25.25 -33.56 6.29
C ARG A 250 26.46 -34.41 6.69
N ALA A 251 27.01 -35.16 5.76
CA ALA A 251 28.19 -36.03 5.97
C ALA A 251 29.47 -35.19 6.23
N GLU A 252 29.58 -34.02 5.61
CA GLU A 252 30.66 -33.05 5.82
C GLU A 252 30.49 -32.20 7.11
N GLY A 253 29.41 -32.40 7.85
CA GLY A 253 29.10 -31.63 9.08
C GLY A 253 28.65 -30.20 8.83
N ILE A 254 28.23 -29.86 7.60
CA ILE A 254 27.69 -28.56 7.25
C ILE A 254 26.27 -28.45 7.79
N PRO A 255 25.96 -27.42 8.61
CA PRO A 255 24.62 -27.26 9.19
C PRO A 255 23.58 -26.90 8.10
N LEU A 256 22.51 -27.70 8.00
CA LEU A 256 21.36 -27.46 7.15
C LEU A 256 20.36 -26.58 7.92
N THR A 257 20.56 -25.26 7.90
CA THR A 257 19.71 -24.30 8.64
C THR A 257 18.54 -23.78 7.82
N PHE A 258 18.77 -23.36 6.59
CA PHE A 258 17.73 -22.99 5.63
C PHE A 258 18.10 -23.61 4.28
N TYR A 259 17.45 -24.71 3.97
CA TYR A 259 17.72 -25.51 2.79
C TYR A 259 16.44 -26.09 2.22
N GLY A 260 16.46 -26.48 0.96
CA GLY A 260 15.30 -27.06 0.30
C GLY A 260 15.34 -26.95 -1.21
N ILE A 261 14.18 -27.04 -1.80
CA ILE A 261 14.02 -27.05 -3.25
C ILE A 261 13.07 -25.92 -3.71
N ARG A 262 13.24 -25.49 -4.96
CA ARG A 262 12.29 -24.58 -5.64
C ARG A 262 11.84 -25.20 -6.96
N MET A 263 10.53 -25.08 -7.22
CA MET A 263 9.87 -25.45 -8.47
C MET A 263 9.27 -24.19 -9.10
N ASP A 264 9.45 -24.02 -10.39
CA ASP A 264 9.00 -22.86 -11.17
C ASP A 264 8.04 -23.28 -12.30
N SER A 265 7.80 -24.58 -12.49
CA SER A 265 7.03 -25.14 -13.59
C SER A 265 6.34 -26.45 -13.26
N GLY A 266 5.45 -26.90 -14.16
CA GLY A 266 4.70 -28.14 -14.04
C GLY A 266 3.50 -28.09 -13.11
N ASP A 267 2.94 -29.26 -12.76
CA ASP A 267 1.84 -29.39 -11.79
C ASP A 267 2.41 -29.26 -10.37
N LEU A 268 2.39 -28.02 -9.84
CA LEU A 268 2.97 -27.71 -8.53
C LEU A 268 2.32 -28.49 -7.38
N ALA A 269 1.00 -28.81 -7.48
CA ALA A 269 0.33 -29.57 -6.44
C ALA A 269 0.82 -31.02 -6.41
N TYR A 270 0.91 -31.65 -7.57
CA TYR A 270 1.41 -33.03 -7.70
C TYR A 270 2.90 -33.07 -7.35
N LEU A 271 3.71 -32.23 -7.98
CA LEU A 271 5.17 -32.25 -7.81
C LEU A 271 5.59 -31.98 -6.37
N SER A 272 4.94 -31.06 -5.67
CA SER A 272 5.27 -30.76 -4.27
C SER A 272 4.99 -31.95 -3.34
N LYS A 273 3.89 -32.69 -3.58
CA LYS A 273 3.54 -33.86 -2.78
C LYS A 273 4.55 -35.00 -3.01
N GLU A 274 4.96 -35.27 -4.25
CA GLU A 274 5.97 -36.25 -4.54
C GLU A 274 7.35 -35.84 -4.00
N ALA A 275 7.72 -34.55 -4.15
CA ALA A 275 8.94 -34.00 -3.57
C ALA A 275 9.00 -34.20 -2.04
N LYS A 276 7.90 -33.92 -1.35
CA LYS A 276 7.81 -34.10 0.11
C LYS A 276 8.04 -35.56 0.51
N LYS A 277 7.41 -36.49 -0.19
CA LYS A 277 7.61 -37.94 0.05
C LYS A 277 9.08 -38.36 -0.12
N MET A 278 9.73 -37.85 -1.19
CA MET A 278 11.13 -38.19 -1.47
C MET A 278 12.07 -37.58 -0.41
N LEU A 279 11.84 -36.30 -0.02
CA LEU A 279 12.64 -35.65 1.02
C LEU A 279 12.46 -36.32 2.39
N ASP A 280 11.23 -36.67 2.77
CA ASP A 280 10.90 -37.31 4.05
C ASP A 280 11.51 -38.73 4.14
N ALA A 281 11.45 -39.48 3.06
CA ALA A 281 12.04 -40.83 3.00
C ALA A 281 13.55 -40.85 3.29
N GLU A 282 14.23 -39.71 2.99
CA GLU A 282 15.66 -39.55 3.22
C GLU A 282 15.98 -38.72 4.48
N GLY A 283 14.95 -38.44 5.31
CA GLY A 283 15.10 -37.74 6.60
C GLY A 283 15.30 -36.23 6.51
N PHE A 284 14.84 -35.58 5.42
CA PHE A 284 14.86 -34.16 5.22
C PHE A 284 13.44 -33.56 5.43
N THR A 285 12.85 -33.85 6.58
CA THR A 285 11.45 -33.56 6.89
C THR A 285 11.17 -32.03 7.06
N ASP A 286 12.20 -31.26 7.35
CA ASP A 286 12.20 -29.81 7.56
C ASP A 286 12.64 -28.99 6.34
N ALA A 287 12.95 -29.66 5.21
CA ALA A 287 13.34 -29.00 3.99
C ALA A 287 12.23 -28.08 3.45
N VAL A 288 12.61 -26.87 3.03
CA VAL A 288 11.71 -25.93 2.40
C VAL A 288 11.31 -26.42 1.00
N ILE A 289 10.02 -26.39 0.71
CA ILE A 289 9.49 -26.58 -0.65
C ILE A 289 8.94 -25.23 -1.11
N SER A 290 9.70 -24.58 -1.98
CA SER A 290 9.34 -23.26 -2.53
C SER A 290 8.73 -23.40 -3.92
N ALA A 291 7.70 -22.61 -4.20
CA ALA A 291 7.14 -22.46 -5.54
C ALA A 291 7.26 -21.02 -6.03
N SER A 292 7.42 -20.87 -7.33
CA SER A 292 7.35 -19.61 -8.05
C SER A 292 6.59 -19.84 -9.38
N ASN A 293 6.47 -18.81 -10.23
CA ASN A 293 5.73 -18.83 -11.49
C ASN A 293 4.26 -18.41 -11.38
N ASP A 294 3.95 -17.21 -11.89
CA ASP A 294 2.60 -16.61 -12.07
C ASP A 294 1.61 -16.83 -10.90
N LEU A 295 2.15 -16.94 -9.69
CA LEU A 295 1.37 -17.12 -8.47
C LEU A 295 0.57 -15.86 -8.13
N ASP A 296 -0.62 -16.08 -7.60
CA ASP A 296 -1.50 -15.09 -6.99
C ASP A 296 -2.29 -15.72 -5.82
N GLU A 297 -3.12 -14.95 -5.14
CA GLU A 297 -3.96 -15.43 -4.04
C GLU A 297 -4.90 -16.56 -4.45
N THR A 298 -5.41 -16.53 -5.69
CA THR A 298 -6.35 -17.54 -6.21
C THR A 298 -5.63 -18.86 -6.43
N LEU A 299 -4.48 -18.84 -7.12
CA LEU A 299 -3.70 -20.04 -7.40
C LEU A 299 -3.13 -20.62 -6.11
N ILE A 300 -2.60 -19.81 -5.19
CA ILE A 300 -2.09 -20.28 -3.89
C ILE A 300 -3.21 -20.97 -3.10
N THR A 301 -4.40 -20.37 -3.02
CA THR A 301 -5.56 -20.98 -2.37
C THR A 301 -5.92 -22.32 -3.02
N SER A 302 -5.95 -22.38 -4.35
CA SER A 302 -6.23 -23.61 -5.10
C SER A 302 -5.20 -24.70 -4.82
N LEU A 303 -3.91 -24.38 -4.85
CA LEU A 303 -2.83 -25.32 -4.55
C LEU A 303 -2.93 -25.88 -3.13
N LYS A 304 -3.19 -25.03 -2.14
CA LYS A 304 -3.40 -25.47 -0.75
C LYS A 304 -4.62 -26.39 -0.61
N ASN A 305 -5.73 -26.07 -1.26
CA ASN A 305 -6.93 -26.91 -1.27
C ASN A 305 -6.70 -28.28 -1.93
N GLN A 306 -5.75 -28.37 -2.88
CA GLN A 306 -5.32 -29.61 -3.50
C GLN A 306 -4.31 -30.40 -2.64
N GLY A 307 -3.95 -29.87 -1.46
CA GLY A 307 -3.01 -30.50 -0.53
C GLY A 307 -1.54 -30.37 -0.97
N ALA A 308 -1.19 -29.31 -1.73
CA ALA A 308 0.21 -29.00 -2.02
C ALA A 308 1.00 -28.81 -0.72
N THR A 309 2.22 -29.32 -0.71
CA THR A 309 3.12 -29.26 0.47
C THR A 309 4.11 -28.11 0.41
N ILE A 310 3.78 -27.08 -0.38
CA ILE A 310 4.56 -25.87 -0.54
C ILE A 310 4.42 -25.03 0.74
N ASN A 311 5.53 -24.54 1.26
CA ASN A 311 5.60 -23.71 2.46
C ASN A 311 6.37 -22.39 2.27
N SER A 312 6.73 -22.06 1.02
CA SER A 312 7.40 -20.83 0.63
C SER A 312 6.97 -20.43 -0.79
N TRP A 313 6.61 -19.17 -0.97
CA TRP A 313 5.99 -18.66 -2.19
C TRP A 313 6.78 -17.48 -2.75
N GLY A 314 7.33 -17.62 -3.95
CA GLY A 314 7.99 -16.51 -4.68
C GLY A 314 7.02 -15.90 -5.67
N VAL A 315 6.47 -14.74 -5.37
CA VAL A 315 5.43 -14.11 -6.18
C VAL A 315 6.00 -12.91 -6.93
N GLY A 316 5.82 -12.90 -8.24
CA GLY A 316 6.41 -11.88 -9.13
C GLY A 316 5.37 -10.98 -9.77
N THR A 317 5.03 -11.28 -11.03
CA THR A 317 4.22 -10.43 -11.92
C THR A 317 2.90 -10.00 -11.28
N ASN A 318 2.12 -10.95 -10.80
CA ASN A 318 0.76 -10.67 -10.31
C ASN A 318 0.75 -9.77 -9.07
N LEU A 319 1.80 -9.85 -8.23
CA LEU A 319 1.98 -8.99 -7.07
C LEU A 319 2.40 -7.58 -7.49
N ILE A 320 3.55 -7.44 -8.18
CA ILE A 320 4.20 -6.15 -8.41
C ILE A 320 3.42 -5.25 -9.40
N THR A 321 2.57 -5.84 -10.22
CA THR A 321 1.72 -5.12 -11.18
C THR A 321 0.27 -4.98 -10.70
N SER A 322 -0.09 -5.63 -9.59
CA SER A 322 -1.50 -5.79 -9.19
C SER A 322 -2.38 -6.16 -10.40
N LYS A 323 -2.00 -7.25 -11.08
CA LYS A 323 -2.43 -7.60 -12.44
C LYS A 323 -3.95 -7.51 -12.67
N ASP A 324 -4.76 -7.94 -11.71
CA ASP A 324 -6.21 -8.01 -11.85
C ASP A 324 -6.90 -6.66 -11.58
N CYS A 325 -6.22 -5.76 -10.87
CA CYS A 325 -6.70 -4.41 -10.56
C CYS A 325 -5.51 -3.44 -10.63
N PRO A 326 -5.21 -2.85 -11.80
CA PRO A 326 -4.01 -2.04 -12.00
C PRO A 326 -4.10 -0.61 -11.46
N SER A 327 -5.22 -0.21 -10.87
CA SER A 327 -5.47 1.15 -10.39
C SER A 327 -6.13 1.15 -9.03
N PHE A 328 -5.61 1.95 -8.10
CA PHE A 328 -6.21 2.17 -6.78
C PHE A 328 -7.44 3.10 -6.82
N GLY A 329 -7.48 4.00 -7.80
CA GLY A 329 -8.61 4.90 -8.01
C GLY A 329 -8.73 6.02 -6.98
N GLY A 330 -7.64 6.42 -6.33
CA GLY A 330 -7.59 7.56 -5.44
C GLY A 330 -7.85 8.87 -6.18
N VAL A 331 -8.44 9.82 -5.48
CA VAL A 331 -8.81 11.17 -5.96
C VAL A 331 -8.46 12.20 -4.91
N TYR A 332 -8.26 13.45 -5.36
CA TYR A 332 -7.94 14.59 -4.51
C TYR A 332 -9.00 15.68 -4.73
N LYS A 333 -9.67 16.14 -3.68
CA LYS A 333 -10.84 17.01 -3.85
C LYS A 333 -10.90 18.12 -2.82
N LEU A 334 -11.23 19.34 -3.31
CA LEU A 334 -11.46 20.52 -2.47
C LEU A 334 -12.65 20.25 -1.53
N ALA A 335 -12.41 20.42 -0.24
CA ALA A 335 -13.38 20.17 0.83
C ALA A 335 -13.85 21.44 1.54
N ALA A 336 -12.99 22.46 1.63
CA ALA A 336 -13.34 23.73 2.25
C ALA A 336 -12.39 24.87 1.83
N ILE A 337 -12.83 26.10 2.01
CA ILE A 337 -12.06 27.32 1.80
C ILE A 337 -12.20 28.18 3.05
N MET A 338 -11.11 28.76 3.54
CA MET A 338 -11.14 29.64 4.72
C MET A 338 -11.73 31.03 4.38
N ASP A 339 -12.73 31.43 5.10
CA ASP A 339 -13.19 32.80 5.07
C ASP A 339 -12.22 33.71 5.87
N LYS A 340 -11.54 34.62 5.19
CA LYS A 340 -10.55 35.52 5.79
C LYS A 340 -11.12 36.47 6.86
N LYS A 341 -12.43 36.78 6.80
CA LYS A 341 -13.06 37.66 7.75
C LYS A 341 -13.36 36.99 9.06
N THR A 342 -13.78 35.74 9.01
CA THR A 342 -14.22 34.97 10.18
C THR A 342 -13.17 33.99 10.68
N GLY A 343 -12.18 33.60 9.84
CA GLY A 343 -11.23 32.55 10.12
C GLY A 343 -11.86 31.15 10.12
N THR A 344 -13.11 31.02 9.67
CA THR A 344 -13.82 29.73 9.62
C THR A 344 -13.75 29.12 8.22
N PHE A 345 -13.77 27.79 8.14
CA PHE A 345 -13.80 27.08 6.87
C PHE A 345 -15.23 27.01 6.31
N ILE A 346 -15.42 27.56 5.11
CA ILE A 346 -16.65 27.42 4.32
C ILE A 346 -16.58 26.09 3.58
N PRO A 347 -17.47 25.13 3.86
CA PRO A 347 -17.45 23.82 3.24
C PRO A 347 -17.73 23.91 1.73
N LYS A 348 -17.07 23.04 0.97
CA LYS A 348 -17.24 22.89 -0.49
C LYS A 348 -17.61 21.45 -0.81
N ILE A 349 -18.53 21.29 -1.78
CA ILE A 349 -18.99 19.99 -2.24
C ILE A 349 -18.95 19.92 -3.76
N LYS A 350 -18.53 18.78 -4.30
CA LYS A 350 -18.70 18.47 -5.71
C LYS A 350 -19.96 17.65 -5.89
N LEU A 351 -20.90 18.13 -6.70
CA LEU A 351 -22.08 17.39 -7.11
C LEU A 351 -21.78 16.46 -8.28
N SER A 352 -22.56 15.41 -8.42
CA SER A 352 -22.50 14.48 -9.54
C SER A 352 -23.82 13.72 -9.65
N GLU A 353 -24.20 13.35 -10.87
CA GLU A 353 -25.30 12.41 -11.11
C GLU A 353 -25.02 11.02 -10.51
N ASN A 354 -23.75 10.68 -10.39
CA ASN A 354 -23.32 9.46 -9.72
C ASN A 354 -23.04 9.77 -8.24
N GLU A 355 -23.86 9.20 -7.34
CA GLU A 355 -23.79 9.39 -5.90
C GLU A 355 -22.39 9.09 -5.32
N GLU A 356 -21.70 8.08 -5.83
CA GLU A 356 -20.35 7.71 -5.41
C GLU A 356 -19.31 8.81 -5.66
N LYS A 357 -19.60 9.76 -6.57
CA LYS A 357 -18.73 10.89 -6.90
C LYS A 357 -19.02 12.14 -6.08
N ILE A 358 -20.08 12.15 -5.28
CA ILE A 358 -20.39 13.22 -4.35
C ILE A 358 -19.39 13.18 -3.19
N THR A 359 -18.76 14.34 -2.91
CA THR A 359 -17.70 14.43 -1.88
C THR A 359 -18.28 14.73 -0.50
N ASN A 360 -17.52 14.45 0.55
CA ASN A 360 -17.85 14.88 1.90
C ASN A 360 -17.17 16.25 2.14
N PRO A 361 -17.96 17.31 2.50
CA PRO A 361 -17.45 18.67 2.68
C PRO A 361 -16.77 18.87 4.04
N GLY A 362 -16.11 20.02 4.21
CA GLY A 362 -15.64 20.52 5.49
C GLY A 362 -14.27 20.00 5.95
N ASN A 363 -13.81 20.47 7.10
CA ASN A 363 -12.59 19.99 7.75
C ASN A 363 -12.89 18.73 8.56
N LYS A 364 -12.40 17.58 8.11
CA LYS A 364 -12.79 16.25 8.61
C LYS A 364 -11.63 15.50 9.25
N THR A 365 -11.97 14.56 10.12
CA THR A 365 -11.10 13.51 10.61
C THR A 365 -11.85 12.17 10.63
N THR A 366 -11.15 11.08 10.89
CA THR A 366 -11.73 9.73 10.94
C THR A 366 -11.37 9.07 12.25
N TYR A 367 -12.37 8.50 12.92
CA TYR A 367 -12.20 7.64 14.09
C TYR A 367 -12.59 6.21 13.74
N ARG A 368 -11.74 5.25 14.10
CA ARG A 368 -12.03 3.82 14.08
C ARG A 368 -12.60 3.37 15.40
N ILE A 369 -13.67 2.60 15.33
CA ILE A 369 -14.41 2.10 16.49
C ILE A 369 -14.14 0.61 16.62
N TYR A 370 -13.74 0.20 17.82
CA TYR A 370 -13.46 -1.19 18.15
C TYR A 370 -14.40 -1.69 19.23
N GLY A 371 -14.76 -2.97 19.19
CA GLY A 371 -15.40 -3.63 20.31
C GLY A 371 -14.43 -3.75 21.48
N LYS A 372 -14.83 -3.28 22.67
CA LYS A 372 -13.95 -3.21 23.84
C LYS A 372 -13.40 -4.58 24.25
N ASP A 373 -14.23 -5.62 24.20
CA ASP A 373 -13.83 -6.97 24.59
C ASP A 373 -13.18 -7.76 23.44
N SER A 374 -13.66 -7.53 22.23
CA SER A 374 -13.18 -8.27 21.05
C SER A 374 -11.91 -7.68 20.43
N HIS A 375 -11.64 -6.40 20.66
CA HIS A 375 -10.64 -5.58 19.97
C HIS A 375 -10.79 -5.61 18.43
N LYS A 376 -11.95 -5.99 17.92
CA LYS A 376 -12.27 -6.04 16.49
C LYS A 376 -12.93 -4.77 16.04
N VAL A 377 -12.63 -4.38 14.79
CA VAL A 377 -13.25 -3.22 14.14
C VAL A 377 -14.76 -3.44 14.03
N ILE A 378 -15.52 -2.44 14.44
CA ILE A 378 -16.98 -2.36 14.29
C ILE A 378 -17.32 -1.52 13.06
N ALA A 379 -16.80 -0.29 13.00
CA ALA A 379 -17.04 0.68 11.94
C ALA A 379 -15.99 1.79 12.01
N ASP A 380 -15.89 2.60 10.95
CA ASP A 380 -15.21 3.88 11.01
C ASP A 380 -16.25 5.01 10.92
N ILE A 381 -15.98 6.15 11.56
CA ILE A 381 -16.81 7.34 11.50
C ILE A 381 -15.98 8.53 11.01
N ILE A 382 -16.41 9.14 9.91
CA ILE A 382 -15.87 10.42 9.44
C ILE A 382 -16.68 11.54 10.11
N CYS A 383 -15.99 12.45 10.77
CA CYS A 383 -16.60 13.54 11.52
C CYS A 383 -15.89 14.87 11.23
N LEU A 384 -16.47 15.98 11.67
CA LEU A 384 -15.83 17.29 11.62
C LEU A 384 -14.74 17.38 12.70
N VAL A 385 -13.63 18.03 12.36
CA VAL A 385 -12.59 18.34 13.35
C VAL A 385 -13.19 19.22 14.46
N GLY A 386 -12.95 18.81 15.70
CA GLY A 386 -13.51 19.45 16.88
C GLY A 386 -14.75 18.75 17.48
N GLU A 387 -15.33 17.77 16.78
CA GLU A 387 -16.29 16.86 17.41
C GLU A 387 -15.58 15.99 18.46
N THR A 388 -16.24 15.78 19.58
CA THR A 388 -15.74 14.95 20.68
C THR A 388 -16.67 13.78 20.92
N PHE A 389 -16.08 12.61 21.17
CA PHE A 389 -16.81 11.39 21.49
C PHE A 389 -16.47 10.93 22.90
N ASN A 390 -17.48 10.42 23.60
CA ASN A 390 -17.30 9.87 24.94
C ASN A 390 -17.68 8.38 24.92
N GLU A 391 -16.74 7.52 25.19
CA GLU A 391 -16.92 6.06 25.16
C GLU A 391 -17.89 5.55 26.27
N ASP A 392 -18.14 6.38 27.28
CA ASP A 392 -19.10 6.12 28.35
C ASP A 392 -20.54 6.60 28.02
N GLU A 393 -20.77 7.05 26.79
CA GLU A 393 -22.08 7.42 26.27
C GLU A 393 -22.52 6.54 25.09
N PRO A 394 -23.84 6.45 24.80
CA PRO A 394 -24.30 5.70 23.64
C PRO A 394 -23.82 6.37 22.34
N LEU A 395 -23.30 5.60 21.38
CA LEU A 395 -22.93 6.08 20.07
C LEU A 395 -23.87 5.51 18.99
N LEU A 396 -24.57 6.39 18.28
CA LEU A 396 -25.42 6.01 17.16
C LEU A 396 -24.61 6.06 15.86
N LEU A 397 -24.44 4.91 15.25
CA LEU A 397 -23.92 4.73 13.91
C LEU A 397 -25.06 4.58 12.91
N PHE A 398 -24.91 5.13 11.70
CA PHE A 398 -25.88 4.97 10.63
C PHE A 398 -25.20 5.08 9.26
N ASP A 399 -25.65 4.24 8.34
CA ASP A 399 -25.22 4.30 6.94
C ASP A 399 -25.61 5.66 6.34
N PRO A 400 -24.66 6.44 5.78
CA PRO A 400 -24.94 7.79 5.31
C PRO A 400 -25.90 7.85 4.12
N VAL A 401 -26.09 6.77 3.40
CA VAL A 401 -26.99 6.61 2.23
C VAL A 401 -28.26 5.91 2.66
N ALA A 402 -28.14 4.70 3.22
CA ALA A 402 -29.25 3.90 3.69
C ALA A 402 -29.54 4.19 5.18
N THR A 403 -29.99 5.41 5.49
CA THR A 403 -30.10 5.95 6.86
C THR A 403 -31.01 5.20 7.82
N TRP A 404 -31.79 4.22 7.34
CA TRP A 404 -32.56 3.27 8.15
C TRP A 404 -31.68 2.16 8.76
N LYS A 405 -30.50 1.88 8.19
CA LYS A 405 -29.52 0.98 8.77
C LYS A 405 -28.80 1.71 9.89
N LYS A 406 -29.06 1.32 11.11
CA LYS A 406 -28.55 1.98 12.32
C LYS A 406 -28.07 0.96 13.32
N THR A 407 -26.99 1.29 14.01
CA THR A 407 -26.47 0.52 15.15
C THR A 407 -26.26 1.48 16.32
N LEU A 408 -26.84 1.16 17.47
CA LEU A 408 -26.61 1.88 18.72
C LEU A 408 -25.61 1.10 19.57
N LEU A 409 -24.41 1.65 19.74
CA LEU A 409 -23.43 1.08 20.65
C LEU A 409 -23.73 1.53 22.08
N ALA A 410 -23.73 0.57 23.01
CA ALA A 410 -23.98 0.87 24.42
C ALA A 410 -22.74 1.52 25.07
N PRO A 411 -22.94 2.34 26.14
CA PRO A 411 -21.84 2.94 26.88
C PRO A 411 -20.83 1.90 27.37
N GLY A 412 -19.55 2.20 27.21
CA GLY A 412 -18.44 1.36 27.67
C GLY A 412 -18.26 0.02 26.97
N THR A 413 -18.97 -0.25 25.85
CA THR A 413 -18.81 -1.48 25.06
C THR A 413 -17.87 -1.33 23.86
N TYR A 414 -17.40 -0.12 23.58
CA TYR A 414 -16.53 0.20 22.46
C TYR A 414 -15.38 1.11 22.90
N THR A 415 -14.36 1.21 22.06
CA THR A 415 -13.25 2.18 22.15
C THR A 415 -13.05 2.83 20.81
N MET A 416 -12.46 4.04 20.79
CA MET A 416 -12.23 4.81 19.57
C MET A 416 -10.77 5.23 19.43
N ARG A 417 -10.28 5.28 18.20
CA ARG A 417 -8.96 5.78 17.86
C ARG A 417 -9.05 6.71 16.65
N GLU A 418 -8.52 7.90 16.78
CA GLU A 418 -8.33 8.79 15.63
C GLU A 418 -7.25 8.21 14.71
N LEU A 419 -7.52 8.14 13.40
CA LEU A 419 -6.61 7.51 12.44
C LEU A 419 -5.55 8.49 11.89
N PRO A 420 -5.90 9.71 11.43
CA PRO A 420 -4.92 10.64 10.89
C PRO A 420 -4.00 11.20 11.97
N VAL A 421 -2.73 11.37 11.62
CA VAL A 421 -1.73 12.08 12.42
C VAL A 421 -1.25 13.32 11.68
N GLN A 422 -0.78 14.34 12.40
CA GLN A 422 -0.17 15.50 11.78
C GLN A 422 1.22 15.14 11.25
N VAL A 423 1.43 15.40 9.95
CA VAL A 423 2.67 15.07 9.23
C VAL A 423 3.50 16.34 8.99
N PHE A 424 2.86 17.42 8.54
CA PHE A 424 3.45 18.74 8.43
C PHE A 424 2.66 19.74 9.26
N LYS A 425 3.39 20.66 9.87
CA LYS A 425 2.83 21.81 10.58
C LYS A 425 3.57 23.07 10.12
N ASP A 426 2.80 24.06 9.62
CA ASP A 426 3.36 25.32 9.11
C ASP A 426 4.51 25.11 8.10
N GLY A 427 4.44 24.04 7.28
CA GLY A 427 5.44 23.66 6.29
C GLY A 427 6.66 22.88 6.82
N GLU A 428 6.73 22.65 8.12
CA GLU A 428 7.81 21.86 8.72
C GLU A 428 7.34 20.42 9.00
N CYS A 429 8.15 19.41 8.64
CA CYS A 429 7.83 18.02 8.93
C CYS A 429 7.91 17.74 10.44
N VAL A 430 6.81 17.25 11.00
CA VAL A 430 6.70 16.85 12.42
C VAL A 430 6.53 15.35 12.62
N TYR A 431 6.52 14.59 11.53
CA TYR A 431 6.33 13.15 11.53
C TYR A 431 7.63 12.40 11.32
N HIS A 432 7.84 11.36 12.10
CA HIS A 432 8.94 10.42 11.90
C HIS A 432 8.40 9.13 11.31
N SER A 433 8.74 8.86 10.06
CA SER A 433 8.40 7.59 9.40
C SER A 433 9.07 6.43 10.14
N PRO A 434 8.32 5.42 10.61
CA PRO A 434 8.90 4.20 11.16
C PRO A 434 9.71 3.45 10.09
N LYS A 435 10.59 2.54 10.50
CA LYS A 435 11.24 1.62 9.56
C LYS A 435 10.23 0.67 8.93
N VAL A 436 10.49 0.21 7.70
CA VAL A 436 9.57 -0.66 6.95
C VAL A 436 9.19 -1.92 7.74
N MET A 437 10.13 -2.53 8.47
CA MET A 437 9.84 -3.72 9.28
C MET A 437 8.98 -3.40 10.52
N GLU A 438 9.00 -2.17 11.03
CA GLU A 438 8.09 -1.72 12.08
C GLU A 438 6.70 -1.47 11.52
N MET A 439 6.60 -0.88 10.32
CA MET A 439 5.35 -0.75 9.58
C MET A 439 4.72 -2.12 9.27
N GLN A 440 5.54 -3.12 8.90
CA GLN A 440 5.06 -4.49 8.68
C GLN A 440 4.44 -5.08 9.95
N LYS A 441 5.09 -4.92 11.10
CA LYS A 441 4.55 -5.37 12.38
C LYS A 441 3.23 -4.68 12.68
N TYR A 442 3.19 -3.36 12.53
CA TYR A 442 1.97 -2.57 12.72
C TYR A 442 0.85 -2.99 11.76
N CYS A 443 1.15 -3.19 10.48
CA CYS A 443 0.18 -3.68 9.50
C CYS A 443 -0.41 -5.05 9.89
N LYS A 444 0.42 -5.96 10.42
CA LYS A 444 -0.06 -7.24 10.93
C LYS A 444 -0.99 -7.07 12.14
N GLU A 445 -0.69 -6.13 13.03
CA GLU A 445 -1.55 -5.78 14.18
C GLU A 445 -2.90 -5.21 13.69
N GLU A 446 -2.89 -4.29 12.72
CA GLU A 446 -4.10 -3.74 12.08
C GLU A 446 -4.96 -4.84 11.43
N LEU A 447 -4.36 -5.72 10.64
CA LEU A 447 -5.06 -6.87 10.03
C LEU A 447 -5.67 -7.82 11.07
N ASN A 448 -5.06 -7.94 12.23
CA ASN A 448 -5.61 -8.75 13.33
C ASN A 448 -6.83 -8.11 13.99
N THR A 449 -7.06 -6.82 13.82
CA THR A 449 -8.29 -6.15 14.30
C THR A 449 -9.50 -6.43 13.41
N LEU A 450 -9.29 -6.88 12.18
CA LEU A 450 -10.38 -7.24 11.27
C LEU A 450 -11.00 -8.59 11.65
N TRP A 451 -12.30 -8.71 11.41
CA TRP A 451 -13.01 -9.99 11.42
C TRP A 451 -12.53 -10.87 10.25
N ASP A 452 -12.58 -12.18 10.41
CA ASP A 452 -12.18 -13.11 9.35
C ASP A 452 -13.06 -12.97 8.12
N GLU A 453 -14.32 -12.60 8.30
CA GLU A 453 -15.28 -12.31 7.23
C GLU A 453 -14.83 -11.15 6.33
N THR A 454 -14.21 -10.13 6.89
CA THR A 454 -13.68 -8.97 6.14
C THR A 454 -12.43 -9.33 5.33
N LYS A 455 -11.67 -10.33 5.80
CA LYS A 455 -10.43 -10.80 5.14
C LYS A 455 -10.66 -11.83 4.04
N ARG A 456 -11.88 -12.27 3.80
CA ARG A 456 -12.19 -13.24 2.74
C ARG A 456 -11.71 -12.74 1.38
N LEU A 457 -11.14 -13.65 0.60
CA LEU A 457 -10.71 -13.34 -0.77
C LEU A 457 -11.89 -13.22 -1.75
N VAL A 458 -13.00 -13.86 -1.43
CA VAL A 458 -14.24 -13.86 -2.23
C VAL A 458 -15.40 -13.46 -1.33
N ASN A 459 -16.17 -12.48 -1.77
CA ASN A 459 -17.33 -11.95 -1.06
C ASN A 459 -17.01 -11.56 0.40
N PRO A 460 -16.03 -10.66 0.62
CA PRO A 460 -15.70 -10.18 1.96
C PRO A 460 -16.87 -9.39 2.56
N HIS A 461 -16.96 -9.40 3.88
CA HIS A 461 -17.86 -8.51 4.59
C HIS A 461 -17.32 -7.07 4.52
N GLU A 462 -18.17 -6.12 4.19
CA GLU A 462 -17.82 -4.70 4.15
C GLU A 462 -17.94 -4.08 5.54
N VAL A 463 -16.90 -3.37 5.96
CA VAL A 463 -16.94 -2.56 7.18
C VAL A 463 -17.63 -1.22 6.85
N HIS A 464 -18.54 -0.81 7.70
CA HIS A 464 -19.26 0.46 7.52
C HIS A 464 -18.33 1.65 7.76
N VAL A 465 -18.41 2.65 6.87
CA VAL A 465 -17.82 3.98 7.06
C VAL A 465 -18.96 4.97 7.14
N ASP A 466 -19.27 5.36 8.36
CA ASP A 466 -20.40 6.21 8.68
C ASP A 466 -19.98 7.69 8.72
N LEU A 467 -20.94 8.60 8.68
CA LEU A 467 -20.73 10.02 8.93
C LEU A 467 -21.30 10.39 10.30
N SER A 468 -20.62 11.31 10.99
CA SER A 468 -21.23 11.96 12.15
C SER A 468 -22.48 12.73 11.72
N LYS A 469 -23.43 12.90 12.64
CA LYS A 469 -24.66 13.64 12.32
C LYS A 469 -24.37 15.09 11.87
N PRO A 470 -23.46 15.86 12.52
CA PRO A 470 -23.11 17.19 12.05
C PRO A 470 -22.52 17.21 10.62
N LEU A 471 -21.64 16.26 10.27
CA LEU A 471 -21.09 16.18 8.92
C LEU A 471 -22.15 15.76 7.90
N TRP A 472 -23.02 14.81 8.25
CA TRP A 472 -24.14 14.39 7.42
C TRP A 472 -25.11 15.55 7.13
N ASP A 473 -25.48 16.33 8.16
CA ASP A 473 -26.34 17.51 8.02
C ASP A 473 -25.69 18.56 7.11
N MET A 474 -24.44 18.92 7.37
CA MET A 474 -23.67 19.87 6.53
C MET A 474 -23.67 19.42 5.05
N LYS A 475 -23.48 18.14 4.79
CA LYS A 475 -23.49 17.60 3.42
C LYS A 475 -24.87 17.78 2.78
N HIS A 476 -25.95 17.48 3.49
CA HIS A 476 -27.32 17.57 2.96
C HIS A 476 -27.78 19.00 2.78
N GLU A 477 -27.44 19.91 3.69
CA GLU A 477 -27.69 21.35 3.52
C GLU A 477 -27.05 21.91 2.24
N LEU A 478 -25.82 21.46 1.92
CA LEU A 478 -25.16 21.86 0.68
C LEU A 478 -25.79 21.20 -0.56
N LEU A 479 -26.23 19.95 -0.47
CA LEU A 479 -26.94 19.30 -1.55
C LEU A 479 -28.25 20.00 -1.87
N ASP A 480 -29.02 20.32 -0.84
CA ASP A 480 -30.30 21.05 -0.98
C ASP A 480 -30.09 22.44 -1.57
N LYS A 481 -29.08 23.17 -1.06
CA LYS A 481 -28.76 24.52 -1.57
C LYS A 481 -28.49 24.51 -3.09
N TYR A 482 -27.67 23.60 -3.59
CA TYR A 482 -27.31 23.55 -5.01
C TYR A 482 -28.34 22.81 -5.90
N HIS A 483 -29.38 22.20 -5.31
CA HIS A 483 -30.47 21.61 -6.06
C HIS A 483 -31.56 22.65 -6.41
N PHE A 484 -31.61 23.77 -5.64
CA PHE A 484 -32.60 24.82 -5.80
C PHE A 484 -32.02 26.13 -6.40
N GLU A 485 -30.70 26.19 -6.64
CA GLU A 485 -30.04 27.24 -7.42
C GLU A 485 -29.89 26.81 -8.90
#